data_c02b1665672eaf5b105713ae2429697b
#
_entry.id   c02b1665672eaf5b105713ae2429697b
#
_cell.length_a   1.000
_cell.length_b   1.000
_cell.length_c   1.000
_cell.angle_alpha   90.00
_cell.angle_beta   90.00
_cell.angle_gamma   90.00
#
_symmetry.space_group_name_H-M   'P 1'
#
loop_
_entity.id
_entity.type
_entity.pdbx_description
1 polymer ?
#
loop_
_entity_poly.entity_id
_entity_poly.type
_entity_poly.pdbx_seq_one_letter_code
_entity_poly.pdbx_strand_id
1 'polypeptide(L)'
;MRNLWLLLGAISGFVAVSTGAFGAHALKARLSPDLLAVFETGSRYQLVHALALCLIGVLTLRSGESPSSLLPVSGALFAAGTLLFSGSLYILALSGQRMWGAVTPLGGLCFLAAWALLALYAARG
;
A
#
# COMPACT_ATOMS: atom_id res chain seq x y z
N MET A 1 0.36 17.19 17.49
CA MET A 1 -0.78 16.43 16.98
C MET A 1 -0.33 15.26 16.12
N ARG A 2 -1.05 14.17 16.21
CA ARG A 2 -0.68 12.99 15.43
C ARG A 2 -1.03 13.18 13.96
N ASN A 3 -0.15 12.72 13.12
CA ASN A 3 -0.42 12.65 11.68
C ASN A 3 -0.61 11.17 11.32
N LEU A 4 -1.88 10.76 11.27
CA LEU A 4 -2.23 9.37 11.05
C LEU A 4 -1.67 8.83 9.73
N TRP A 5 -1.80 9.60 8.66
CA TRP A 5 -1.37 9.14 7.34
C TRP A 5 0.13 8.99 7.26
N LEU A 6 0.88 9.94 7.82
CA LEU A 6 2.33 9.83 7.88
C LEU A 6 2.76 8.64 8.75
N LEU A 7 2.07 8.44 9.87
CA LEU A 7 2.36 7.30 10.75
C LEU A 7 2.12 5.97 10.04
N LEU A 8 0.96 5.82 9.40
CA LEU A 8 0.65 4.59 8.65
C LEU A 8 1.62 4.38 7.50
N GLY A 9 1.97 5.44 6.79
CA GLY A 9 2.95 5.37 5.72
C GLY A 9 4.31 4.92 6.20
N ALA A 10 4.77 5.48 7.32
CA ALA A 10 6.07 5.13 7.88
C ALA A 10 6.10 3.67 8.36
N ILE A 11 5.04 3.22 9.05
CA ILE A 11 4.93 1.83 9.50
C ILE A 11 4.89 0.89 8.28
N SER A 12 4.08 1.21 7.29
CA SER A 12 3.96 0.40 6.08
C SER A 12 5.29 0.34 5.32
N GLY A 13 6.01 1.45 5.26
CA GLY A 13 7.34 1.48 4.65
C GLY A 13 8.34 0.60 5.38
N PHE A 14 8.30 0.64 6.72
CA PHE A 14 9.14 -0.25 7.54
C PHE A 14 8.85 -1.72 7.20
N VAL A 15 7.58 -2.09 7.16
CA VAL A 15 7.17 -3.46 6.83
C VAL A 15 7.59 -3.82 5.40
N ALA A 16 7.39 -2.90 4.44
CA ALA A 16 7.72 -3.15 3.04
C ALA A 16 9.22 -3.39 2.83
N VAL A 17 10.06 -2.62 3.50
CA VAL A 17 11.52 -2.82 3.42
C VAL A 17 11.89 -4.14 4.07
N SER A 18 11.28 -4.46 5.22
CA SER A 18 11.53 -5.72 5.90
C SER A 18 11.17 -6.92 5.04
N THR A 19 9.99 -6.89 4.40
CA THR A 19 9.56 -7.99 3.52
C THR A 19 10.39 -8.04 2.24
N GLY A 20 10.67 -6.89 1.64
CA GLY A 20 11.38 -6.83 0.36
C GLY A 20 12.87 -7.17 0.47
N ALA A 21 13.53 -6.66 1.52
CA ALA A 21 14.98 -6.85 1.67
C ALA A 21 15.30 -8.16 2.40
N PHE A 22 14.64 -8.42 3.51
CA PHE A 22 14.97 -9.57 4.37
C PHE A 22 14.06 -10.76 4.12
N GLY A 23 12.75 -10.53 3.96
CA GLY A 23 11.79 -11.60 3.74
C GLY A 23 12.03 -12.33 2.43
N ALA A 24 12.17 -11.57 1.34
CA ALA A 24 12.40 -12.17 0.03
C ALA A 24 13.72 -12.97 0.00
N HIS A 25 14.77 -12.45 0.65
CA HIS A 25 16.05 -13.16 0.72
C HIS A 25 15.91 -14.48 1.50
N ALA A 26 15.25 -14.45 2.66
CA ALA A 26 15.04 -15.64 3.47
C ALA A 26 14.16 -16.68 2.79
N LEU A 27 13.19 -16.23 1.98
CA LEU A 27 12.24 -17.12 1.30
C LEU A 27 12.76 -17.67 -0.01
N LYS A 28 13.88 -17.16 -0.51
CA LYS A 28 14.42 -17.55 -1.82
C LYS A 28 14.64 -19.06 -1.92
N ALA A 29 15.05 -19.70 -0.83
CA ALA A 29 15.30 -21.13 -0.81
C ALA A 29 14.03 -21.95 -0.51
N ARG A 30 12.95 -21.32 -0.09
CA ARG A 30 11.72 -22.00 0.36
C ARG A 30 10.57 -21.91 -0.62
N LEU A 31 10.52 -20.83 -1.40
CA LEU A 31 9.42 -20.59 -2.34
C LEU A 31 9.88 -20.91 -3.76
N SER A 32 8.92 -21.38 -4.57
CA SER A 32 9.16 -21.48 -6.01
C SER A 32 9.43 -20.09 -6.59
N PRO A 33 10.10 -20.00 -7.76
CA PRO A 33 10.31 -18.70 -8.40
C PRO A 33 9.00 -17.92 -8.62
N ASP A 34 7.90 -18.60 -8.96
CA ASP A 34 6.61 -17.96 -9.16
C ASP A 34 6.08 -17.34 -7.87
N LEU A 35 6.10 -18.07 -6.77
CA LEU A 35 5.62 -17.59 -5.49
C LEU A 35 6.52 -16.50 -4.91
N LEU A 36 7.82 -16.61 -5.14
CA LEU A 36 8.75 -15.56 -4.73
C LEU A 36 8.46 -14.27 -5.47
N ALA A 37 8.17 -14.34 -6.78
CA ALA A 37 7.80 -13.16 -7.57
C ALA A 37 6.51 -12.52 -7.05
N VAL A 38 5.53 -13.34 -6.63
CA VAL A 38 4.29 -12.85 -6.03
C VAL A 38 4.59 -12.08 -4.74
N PHE A 39 5.44 -12.64 -3.88
CA PHE A 39 5.84 -12.00 -2.64
C PHE A 39 6.53 -10.66 -2.90
N GLU A 40 7.46 -10.63 -3.85
CA GLU A 40 8.20 -9.42 -4.21
C GLU A 40 7.27 -8.35 -4.79
N THR A 41 6.27 -8.75 -5.59
CA THR A 41 5.26 -7.82 -6.10
C THR A 41 4.50 -7.18 -4.95
N GLY A 42 4.11 -7.97 -3.96
CA GLY A 42 3.43 -7.47 -2.76
C GLY A 42 4.24 -6.41 -2.04
N SER A 43 5.53 -6.67 -1.81
CA SER A 43 6.37 -5.72 -1.08
C SER A 43 6.67 -4.46 -1.90
N ARG A 44 6.81 -4.58 -3.21
CA ARG A 44 7.05 -3.43 -4.09
C ARG A 44 5.86 -2.48 -4.09
N TYR A 45 4.65 -3.01 -4.25
CA TYR A 45 3.44 -2.19 -4.22
C TYR A 45 3.21 -1.59 -2.84
N GLN A 46 3.52 -2.34 -1.78
CA GLN A 46 3.44 -1.80 -0.44
C GLN A 46 4.37 -0.62 -0.24
N LEU A 47 5.60 -0.71 -0.72
CA LEU A 47 6.56 0.38 -0.57
C LEU A 47 6.11 1.64 -1.31
N VAL A 48 5.67 1.49 -2.57
CA VAL A 48 5.18 2.62 -3.36
C VAL A 48 4.01 3.30 -2.64
N HIS A 49 3.07 2.53 -2.12
CA HIS A 49 1.87 3.10 -1.49
C HIS A 49 2.12 3.54 -0.05
N ALA A 50 3.18 3.05 0.59
CA ALA A 50 3.66 3.62 1.84
C ALA A 50 4.11 5.06 1.63
N LEU A 51 4.84 5.32 0.54
CA LEU A 51 5.24 6.68 0.17
C LEU A 51 4.01 7.53 -0.16
N ALA A 52 3.01 6.96 -0.82
CA ALA A 52 1.76 7.67 -1.11
C ALA A 52 1.05 8.08 0.19
N LEU A 53 1.01 7.20 1.19
CA LEU A 53 0.43 7.54 2.50
C LEU A 53 1.21 8.67 3.18
N CYS A 54 2.52 8.64 3.11
CA CYS A 54 3.34 9.74 3.65
C CYS A 54 3.03 11.05 2.93
N LEU A 55 2.85 10.99 1.61
CA LEU A 55 2.47 12.16 0.81
C LEU A 55 1.13 12.72 1.26
N ILE A 56 0.13 11.85 1.47
CA ILE A 56 -1.17 12.27 2.00
C ILE A 56 -0.99 12.98 3.34
N GLY A 57 -0.12 12.45 4.20
CA GLY A 57 0.17 13.07 5.49
C GLY A 57 0.75 14.47 5.35
N VAL A 58 1.71 14.65 4.45
CA VAL A 58 2.33 15.96 4.21
C VAL A 58 1.30 16.94 3.63
N LEU A 59 0.50 16.49 2.66
CA LEU A 59 -0.52 17.33 2.04
C LEU A 59 -1.59 17.76 3.06
N THR A 60 -1.94 16.86 3.99
CA THR A 60 -2.89 17.18 5.04
C THR A 60 -2.37 18.31 5.93
N LEU A 61 -1.07 18.30 6.26
CA LEU A 61 -0.47 19.38 7.03
C LEU A 61 -0.50 20.71 6.27
N ARG A 62 -0.32 20.67 4.97
CA ARG A 62 -0.25 21.88 4.14
C ARG A 62 -1.63 22.46 3.82
N SER A 63 -2.67 21.63 3.82
CA SER A 63 -4.02 22.10 3.48
C SER A 63 -4.66 22.96 4.57
N GLY A 64 -4.04 23.00 5.74
CA GLY A 64 -4.52 23.83 6.85
C GLY A 64 -5.91 23.42 7.31
N GLU A 65 -6.76 24.42 7.56
CA GLU A 65 -8.10 24.21 8.07
C GLU A 65 -9.14 23.99 6.97
N SER A 66 -8.74 24.04 5.73
CA SER A 66 -9.68 23.85 4.62
C SER A 66 -10.06 22.37 4.52
N PRO A 67 -11.28 21.98 4.90
CA PRO A 67 -11.64 20.57 4.93
C PRO A 67 -11.92 20.07 3.52
N SER A 68 -10.96 19.33 2.97
CA SER A 68 -11.21 18.55 1.77
C SER A 68 -11.32 17.08 2.19
N SER A 69 -12.44 16.45 1.85
CA SER A 69 -12.61 15.02 2.11
C SER A 69 -11.79 14.16 1.16
N LEU A 70 -11.24 14.75 0.11
CA LEU A 70 -10.47 13.99 -0.89
C LEU A 70 -9.21 13.36 -0.30
N LEU A 71 -8.48 14.09 0.55
CA LEU A 71 -7.25 13.57 1.14
C LEU A 71 -7.51 12.40 2.10
N PRO A 72 -8.40 12.52 3.11
CA PRO A 72 -8.61 11.39 4.01
C PRO A 72 -9.24 10.19 3.32
N VAL A 73 -10.11 10.38 2.34
CA VAL A 73 -10.67 9.26 1.58
C VAL A 73 -9.59 8.59 0.74
N SER A 74 -8.74 9.37 0.07
CA SER A 74 -7.59 8.83 -0.67
C SER A 74 -6.66 8.05 0.25
N GLY A 75 -6.34 8.60 1.42
CA GLY A 75 -5.52 7.93 2.42
C GLY A 75 -6.12 6.60 2.87
N ALA A 76 -7.42 6.60 3.17
CA ALA A 76 -8.11 5.37 3.57
C ALA A 76 -8.07 4.31 2.47
N LEU A 77 -8.21 4.72 1.21
CA LEU A 77 -8.14 3.80 0.07
C LEU A 77 -6.73 3.28 -0.16
N PHE A 78 -5.71 4.12 0.04
CA PHE A 78 -4.33 3.63 -0.02
C PHE A 78 -4.06 2.60 1.07
N ALA A 79 -4.53 2.84 2.29
CA ALA A 79 -4.35 1.91 3.40
C ALA A 79 -5.11 0.60 3.16
N ALA A 80 -6.39 0.68 2.79
CA ALA A 80 -7.21 -0.49 2.48
C ALA A 80 -6.62 -1.27 1.29
N GLY A 81 -6.18 -0.56 0.26
CA GLY A 81 -5.56 -1.17 -0.90
C GLY A 81 -4.29 -1.92 -0.54
N THR A 82 -3.47 -1.36 0.35
CA THR A 82 -2.25 -2.03 0.82
C THR A 82 -2.59 -3.35 1.52
N LEU A 83 -3.59 -3.34 2.41
CA LEU A 83 -4.01 -4.56 3.09
C LEU A 83 -4.56 -5.60 2.12
N LEU A 84 -5.41 -5.19 1.20
CA LEU A 84 -6.04 -6.13 0.25
C LEU A 84 -5.07 -6.59 -0.83
N PHE A 85 -4.28 -5.69 -1.39
CA PHE A 85 -3.37 -6.02 -2.49
C PHE A 85 -2.13 -6.74 -1.98
N SER A 86 -1.32 -6.05 -1.19
CA SER A 86 -0.05 -6.63 -0.71
C SER A 86 -0.30 -7.74 0.29
N GLY A 87 -1.29 -7.58 1.17
CA GLY A 87 -1.65 -8.61 2.14
C GLY A 87 -2.06 -9.91 1.48
N SER A 88 -2.92 -9.85 0.44
CA SER A 88 -3.36 -11.06 -0.27
C SER A 88 -2.20 -11.74 -1.00
N LEU A 89 -1.28 -10.96 -1.56
CA LEU A 89 -0.11 -11.52 -2.24
C LEU A 89 0.85 -12.20 -1.27
N TYR A 90 1.05 -11.61 -0.08
CA TYR A 90 1.87 -12.26 0.96
C TYR A 90 1.24 -13.58 1.39
N ILE A 91 -0.07 -13.60 1.64
CA ILE A 91 -0.78 -14.82 2.06
C ILE A 91 -0.71 -15.87 0.94
N LEU A 92 -0.94 -15.46 -0.30
CA LEU A 92 -0.85 -16.36 -1.45
C LEU A 92 0.54 -16.98 -1.55
N ALA A 93 1.58 -16.15 -1.45
CA ALA A 93 2.96 -16.61 -1.58
C ALA A 93 3.36 -17.60 -0.48
N LEU A 94 2.95 -17.30 0.77
CA LEU A 94 3.35 -18.11 1.92
C LEU A 94 2.49 -19.36 2.08
N SER A 95 1.21 -19.32 1.68
CA SER A 95 0.29 -20.44 1.83
C SER A 95 0.20 -21.31 0.56
N GLY A 96 0.54 -20.75 -0.59
CA GLY A 96 0.36 -21.41 -1.88
C GLY A 96 -1.09 -21.48 -2.34
N GLN A 97 -2.02 -20.91 -1.57
CA GLN A 97 -3.44 -20.93 -1.89
C GLN A 97 -3.79 -19.83 -2.88
N ARG A 98 -4.05 -20.22 -4.12
CA ARG A 98 -4.26 -19.26 -5.21
C ARG A 98 -5.58 -18.50 -5.12
N MET A 99 -6.51 -18.92 -4.27
CA MET A 99 -7.76 -18.21 -4.03
C MET A 99 -7.51 -16.76 -3.57
N TRP A 100 -6.41 -16.51 -2.88
CA TRP A 100 -6.08 -15.16 -2.42
C TRP A 100 -5.80 -14.19 -3.56
N GLY A 101 -5.45 -14.71 -4.75
CA GLY A 101 -5.32 -13.89 -5.94
C GLY A 101 -6.60 -13.23 -6.39
N ALA A 102 -7.77 -13.74 -5.95
CA ALA A 102 -9.05 -13.11 -6.25
C ALA A 102 -9.30 -11.87 -5.40
N VAL A 103 -8.63 -11.75 -4.25
CA VAL A 103 -8.72 -10.57 -3.36
C VAL A 103 -7.85 -9.43 -3.90
N THR A 104 -6.74 -9.74 -4.53
CA THR A 104 -5.75 -8.77 -5.01
C THR A 104 -6.37 -7.68 -5.90
N PRO A 105 -7.24 -8.00 -6.90
CA PRO A 105 -7.85 -6.95 -7.73
C PRO A 105 -8.70 -5.95 -6.94
N LEU A 106 -9.30 -6.35 -5.83
CA LEU A 106 -10.04 -5.42 -4.98
C LEU A 106 -9.11 -4.36 -4.40
N GLY A 107 -7.93 -4.78 -3.97
CA GLY A 107 -6.90 -3.85 -3.52
C GLY A 107 -6.41 -2.95 -4.65
N GLY A 108 -6.26 -3.51 -5.85
CA GLY A 108 -5.89 -2.73 -7.02
C GLY A 108 -6.91 -1.64 -7.35
N LEU A 109 -8.20 -1.95 -7.23
CA LEU A 109 -9.25 -0.94 -7.42
C LEU A 109 -9.18 0.15 -6.35
N CYS A 110 -8.88 -0.21 -5.11
CA CYS A 110 -8.67 0.78 -4.04
C CYS A 110 -7.51 1.71 -4.39
N PHE A 111 -6.41 1.17 -4.89
CA PHE A 111 -5.26 1.99 -5.31
C PHE A 111 -5.63 2.94 -6.44
N LEU A 112 -6.32 2.44 -7.46
CA LEU A 112 -6.73 3.27 -8.59
C LEU A 112 -7.64 4.41 -8.14
N ALA A 113 -8.61 4.10 -7.27
CA ALA A 113 -9.51 5.12 -6.73
C ALA A 113 -8.74 6.15 -5.89
N ALA A 114 -7.79 5.70 -5.08
CA ALA A 114 -6.98 6.58 -4.25
C ALA A 114 -6.16 7.56 -5.11
N TRP A 115 -5.50 7.06 -6.15
CA TRP A 115 -4.74 7.90 -7.06
C TRP A 115 -5.63 8.87 -7.82
N ALA A 116 -6.82 8.43 -8.24
CA ALA A 116 -7.78 9.29 -8.93
C ALA A 116 -8.24 10.44 -8.03
N LEU A 117 -8.50 10.16 -6.75
CA LEU A 117 -8.90 11.19 -5.79
C LEU A 117 -7.75 12.17 -5.52
N LEU A 118 -6.53 11.67 -5.47
CA LEU A 118 -5.36 12.53 -5.30
C LEU A 118 -5.18 13.45 -6.51
N ALA A 119 -5.39 12.92 -7.72
CA ALA A 119 -5.35 13.71 -8.94
C ALA A 119 -6.43 14.79 -8.92
N LEU A 120 -7.63 14.43 -8.47
CA LEU A 120 -8.74 15.38 -8.36
C LEU A 120 -8.42 16.49 -7.35
N TYR A 121 -7.84 16.12 -6.22
CA TYR A 121 -7.39 17.09 -5.22
C TYR A 121 -6.40 18.09 -5.85
N ALA A 122 -5.42 17.58 -6.58
CA ALA A 122 -4.42 18.42 -7.24
C ALA A 122 -5.04 19.33 -8.30
N ALA A 123 -6.02 18.83 -9.04
CA ALA A 123 -6.68 19.59 -10.10
C ALA A 123 -7.54 20.74 -9.55
N ARG A 124 -8.07 20.57 -8.34
CA ARG A 124 -8.88 21.63 -7.71
C ARG A 124 -8.02 22.73 -7.08
N GLY A 125 -6.73 22.46 -6.97
CA GLY A 125 -5.78 23.42 -6.43
C GLY A 125 -6.03 23.86 -5.05
#